data_faec68099137d8421bda612fd23119d7
#
_entry.id   faec68099137d8421bda612fd23119d7
#
_cell.length_a   1.000
_cell.length_b   1.000
_cell.length_c   1.000
_cell.angle_alpha   90.00
_cell.angle_beta   90.00
_cell.angle_gamma   90.00
#
_symmetry.space_group_name_H-M   'P 1'
#
loop_
_entity.id
_entity.type
_entity.pdbx_description
1 polymer ?
#
loop_
_entity_poly.entity_id
_entity_poly.type
_entity_poly.pdbx_seq_one_letter_code
_entity_poly.pdbx_strand_id
1 'polypeptide(L)'
;MTGSTGSIRHAAGSLLVVGLSGTELTGLERAWLKLVRPSGIILFRRNIVEAAQVRALLSESTAYCQNFNLRCVDIEGGTVDRLRDAVAPMPSAQAVAQTGKLAWMRRHGELIAKEALAFGFNTTLAPVLDLALPASAAVMGTRVAALSPLDVVIYGREFLAGLAAHRVVGCGKHFPGLGGGVLDSHLETPVIGRSWAELWREDLVPYRQLTAELPMVMVNHAAYPETRGGGLPATASAFWITMVLQKRIGYHGLIFSDDMEMGGILKVFPMEEAVVLAVRAGIHLMEICHSPELILRGYEALIAEAERSATFRELLLERAAFSGRLRRARFGQPVPRARRKVPNDAMTTRLQIPTPSEDR
;
A
#
# COMPACT_ATOMS: atom_id res chain seq x y z
N MET A 1 0.23 -13.65 32.22
CA MET A 1 1.14 -14.45 31.40
C MET A 1 2.05 -13.49 30.62
N THR A 2 3.29 -13.41 31.04
CA THR A 2 4.32 -12.56 30.40
C THR A 2 4.64 -13.17 29.05
N GLY A 3 4.20 -12.52 27.96
CA GLY A 3 4.67 -12.87 26.63
C GLY A 3 6.20 -12.82 26.63
N SER A 4 6.87 -13.89 26.19
CA SER A 4 8.33 -13.91 26.16
C SER A 4 8.83 -12.77 25.28
N THR A 5 9.99 -12.18 25.61
CA THR A 5 10.65 -11.14 24.80
C THR A 5 10.75 -11.54 23.31
N GLY A 6 10.93 -12.84 23.04
CA GLY A 6 10.91 -13.38 21.68
C GLY A 6 9.59 -13.19 20.93
N SER A 7 8.42 -13.23 21.64
CA SER A 7 7.11 -13.00 20.99
C SER A 7 6.88 -11.51 20.67
N ILE A 8 7.35 -10.59 21.50
CA ILE A 8 7.28 -9.15 21.27
C ILE A 8 8.13 -8.76 20.05
N ARG A 9 9.38 -9.21 19.99
CA ARG A 9 10.28 -8.97 18.85
C ARG A 9 9.69 -9.50 17.54
N HIS A 10 9.17 -10.72 17.59
CA HIS A 10 8.50 -11.32 16.42
C HIS A 10 7.27 -10.50 16.00
N ALA A 11 6.45 -10.05 16.95
CA ALA A 11 5.27 -9.23 16.67
C ALA A 11 5.66 -7.87 16.09
N ALA A 12 6.66 -7.18 16.66
CA ALA A 12 7.14 -5.90 16.16
C ALA A 12 7.60 -6.00 14.70
N GLY A 13 8.46 -6.96 14.37
CA GLY A 13 8.90 -7.18 12.99
C GLY A 13 7.75 -7.54 12.04
N SER A 14 6.75 -8.29 12.53
CA SER A 14 5.61 -8.70 11.71
C SER A 14 4.64 -7.54 11.33
N LEU A 15 4.80 -6.36 11.90
CA LEU A 15 4.06 -5.16 11.51
C LEU A 15 4.82 -4.31 10.48
N LEU A 16 6.02 -4.70 10.07
CA LEU A 16 6.86 -3.90 9.17
C LEU A 16 6.92 -4.51 7.77
N VAL A 17 6.85 -3.64 6.76
CA VAL A 17 7.22 -3.87 5.37
C VAL A 17 8.36 -2.91 5.06
N VAL A 18 9.48 -3.40 4.55
CA VAL A 18 10.72 -2.62 4.50
C VAL A 18 11.29 -2.54 3.09
N GLY A 19 11.88 -1.38 2.78
CA GLY A 19 12.61 -1.18 1.53
C GLY A 19 14.06 -1.66 1.60
N LEU A 20 14.70 -1.71 0.43
CA LEU A 20 16.11 -2.08 0.25
C LEU A 20 16.87 -0.95 -0.43
N SER A 21 18.19 -0.90 -0.23
CA SER A 21 19.03 0.19 -0.72
C SER A 21 19.35 0.09 -2.21
N GLY A 22 19.56 -1.13 -2.73
CA GLY A 22 20.06 -1.33 -4.08
C GLY A 22 19.49 -2.57 -4.78
N THR A 23 20.17 -3.00 -5.82
CA THR A 23 19.79 -4.12 -6.69
C THR A 23 20.19 -5.50 -6.14
N GLU A 24 21.01 -5.51 -5.09
CA GLU A 24 21.48 -6.69 -4.38
C GLU A 24 21.49 -6.42 -2.87
N LEU A 25 21.35 -7.45 -2.05
CA LEU A 25 21.47 -7.32 -0.60
C LEU A 25 22.92 -7.07 -0.18
N THR A 26 23.12 -6.06 0.66
CA THR A 26 24.38 -5.82 1.36
C THR A 26 24.52 -6.74 2.58
N GLY A 27 25.74 -6.88 3.11
CA GLY A 27 25.99 -7.60 4.37
C GLY A 27 25.21 -7.00 5.56
N LEU A 28 25.10 -5.66 5.59
CA LEU A 28 24.36 -4.94 6.61
C LEU A 28 22.85 -5.24 6.52
N GLU A 29 22.29 -5.25 5.31
CA GLU A 29 20.88 -5.58 5.11
C GLU A 29 20.55 -7.00 5.54
N ARG A 30 21.39 -7.98 5.22
CA ARG A 30 21.21 -9.36 5.71
C ARG A 30 21.19 -9.42 7.24
N ALA A 31 22.04 -8.64 7.90
CA ALA A 31 22.11 -8.62 9.36
C ALA A 31 20.83 -8.06 10.00
N TRP A 32 20.36 -6.88 9.57
CA TRP A 32 19.16 -6.30 10.16
C TRP A 32 17.87 -6.98 9.70
N LEU A 33 17.78 -7.51 8.47
CA LEU A 33 16.64 -8.33 8.04
C LEU A 33 16.49 -9.58 8.92
N LYS A 34 17.60 -10.23 9.26
CA LYS A 34 17.61 -11.38 10.18
C LYS A 34 17.14 -11.00 11.59
N LEU A 35 17.46 -9.79 12.05
CA LEU A 35 17.04 -9.26 13.34
C LEU A 35 15.54 -8.90 13.36
N VAL A 36 15.10 -8.10 12.39
CA VAL A 36 13.74 -7.54 12.32
C VAL A 36 12.73 -8.59 11.89
N ARG A 37 13.03 -9.41 10.90
CA ARG A 37 12.12 -10.41 10.29
C ARG A 37 10.80 -9.79 9.86
N PRO A 38 10.80 -8.86 8.89
CA PRO A 38 9.61 -8.10 8.52
C PRO A 38 8.53 -8.97 7.85
N SER A 39 7.33 -8.44 7.73
CA SER A 39 6.21 -9.06 7.01
C SER A 39 6.33 -9.01 5.50
N GLY A 40 7.20 -8.16 4.98
CA GLY A 40 7.38 -8.05 3.54
C GLY A 40 8.50 -7.11 3.14
N ILE A 41 8.74 -7.11 1.85
CA ILE A 41 9.70 -6.24 1.17
C ILE A 41 8.94 -5.38 0.17
N ILE A 42 9.28 -4.09 0.10
CA ILE A 42 8.86 -3.19 -0.96
C ILE A 42 10.06 -2.76 -1.79
N LEU A 43 9.92 -2.77 -3.12
CA LEU A 43 10.96 -2.35 -4.05
C LEU A 43 10.54 -1.13 -4.86
N PHE A 44 11.53 -0.29 -5.13
CA PHE A 44 11.43 0.95 -5.90
C PHE A 44 12.32 0.88 -7.14
N ARG A 45 12.24 1.89 -8.02
CA ARG A 45 13.05 1.97 -9.26
C ARG A 45 14.55 1.72 -9.02
N ARG A 46 15.11 2.19 -7.89
CA ARG A 46 16.51 1.97 -7.51
C ARG A 46 16.90 0.50 -7.34
N ASN A 47 15.92 -0.38 -7.12
CA ASN A 47 16.12 -1.81 -6.88
C ASN A 47 15.89 -2.65 -8.15
N ILE A 48 15.48 -2.04 -9.27
CA ILE A 48 14.90 -2.76 -10.41
C ILE A 48 15.74 -2.49 -11.67
N VAL A 49 16.32 -3.56 -12.22
CA VAL A 49 17.04 -3.54 -13.49
C VAL A 49 16.31 -4.42 -14.52
N GLU A 50 16.09 -5.69 -14.16
CA GLU A 50 15.40 -6.67 -14.98
C GLU A 50 14.67 -7.72 -14.13
N ALA A 51 13.76 -8.45 -14.74
CA ALA A 51 12.90 -9.40 -14.03
C ALA A 51 13.69 -10.54 -13.33
N ALA A 52 14.79 -11.02 -13.91
CA ALA A 52 15.61 -12.08 -13.32
C ALA A 52 16.31 -11.59 -12.04
N GLN A 53 16.91 -10.39 -12.11
CA GLN A 53 17.59 -9.75 -10.98
C GLN A 53 16.59 -9.47 -9.84
N VAL A 54 15.41 -8.90 -10.13
CA VAL A 54 14.38 -8.61 -9.11
C VAL A 54 13.89 -9.87 -8.43
N ARG A 55 13.65 -10.96 -9.19
CA ARG A 55 13.26 -12.24 -8.58
C ARG A 55 14.35 -12.80 -7.67
N ALA A 56 15.64 -12.67 -8.03
CA ALA A 56 16.75 -13.09 -7.19
C ALA A 56 16.79 -12.27 -5.89
N LEU A 57 16.71 -10.93 -5.99
CA LEU A 57 16.69 -10.03 -4.84
C LEU A 57 15.51 -10.32 -3.90
N LEU A 58 14.29 -10.49 -4.44
CA LEU A 58 13.11 -10.85 -3.66
C LEU A 58 13.23 -12.24 -3.02
N SER A 59 13.78 -13.22 -3.74
CA SER A 59 13.99 -14.57 -3.21
C SER A 59 14.95 -14.58 -2.02
N GLU A 60 16.04 -13.85 -2.13
CA GLU A 60 17.04 -13.75 -1.06
C GLU A 60 16.49 -12.94 0.14
N SER A 61 15.93 -11.74 -0.10
CA SER A 61 15.44 -10.87 0.98
C SER A 61 14.28 -11.48 1.75
N THR A 62 13.34 -12.11 1.05
CA THR A 62 12.16 -12.72 1.70
C THR A 62 12.48 -14.01 2.47
N ALA A 63 13.66 -14.60 2.30
CA ALA A 63 14.12 -15.69 3.15
C ALA A 63 14.30 -15.27 4.63
N TYR A 64 14.51 -13.98 4.88
CA TYR A 64 14.56 -13.38 6.22
C TYR A 64 13.19 -12.94 6.76
N CYS A 65 12.17 -12.84 5.90
CA CYS A 65 10.85 -12.36 6.30
C CYS A 65 10.02 -13.40 7.05
N GLN A 66 8.89 -12.93 7.59
CA GLN A 66 7.81 -13.78 8.11
C GLN A 66 7.25 -14.66 6.98
N ASN A 67 6.66 -15.80 7.35
CA ASN A 67 5.91 -16.63 6.41
C ASN A 67 4.74 -15.85 5.79
N PHE A 68 4.38 -16.19 4.55
CA PHE A 68 3.30 -15.53 3.83
C PHE A 68 3.56 -14.01 3.67
N ASN A 69 4.80 -13.69 3.28
CA ASN A 69 5.26 -12.30 3.15
C ASN A 69 4.66 -11.58 1.95
N LEU A 70 4.60 -10.27 2.09
CA LEU A 70 4.28 -9.33 1.03
C LEU A 70 5.54 -9.02 0.20
N ARG A 71 5.40 -8.98 -1.10
CA ARG A 71 6.40 -8.52 -2.05
C ARG A 71 5.78 -7.39 -2.84
N CYS A 72 5.98 -6.19 -2.33
CA CYS A 72 5.26 -4.98 -2.73
C CYS A 72 6.00 -4.19 -3.81
N VAL A 73 5.22 -3.53 -4.65
CA VAL A 73 5.69 -2.57 -5.65
C VAL A 73 4.55 -1.61 -6.00
N ASP A 74 4.89 -0.35 -6.34
CA ASP A 74 3.92 0.57 -6.94
C ASP A 74 3.87 0.36 -8.45
N ILE A 75 2.81 -0.22 -8.93
CA ILE A 75 2.43 -0.27 -10.35
C ILE A 75 0.99 0.22 -10.44
N GLU A 76 0.82 1.53 -10.59
CA GLU A 76 -0.48 2.18 -10.79
C GLU A 76 -0.80 2.33 -12.30
N GLY A 77 0.24 2.29 -13.11
CA GLY A 77 0.26 2.74 -14.49
C GLY A 77 0.54 4.25 -14.62
N GLY A 78 0.84 4.72 -15.81
CA GLY A 78 1.14 6.12 -16.06
C GLY A 78 2.44 6.59 -15.38
N THR A 79 2.34 7.65 -14.56
CA THR A 79 3.50 8.27 -13.91
C THR A 79 4.07 7.46 -12.76
N VAL A 80 3.24 6.69 -12.06
CA VAL A 80 3.66 5.81 -10.96
C VAL A 80 3.65 4.36 -11.40
N ASP A 81 4.78 3.98 -11.96
CA ASP A 81 5.09 2.62 -12.37
C ASP A 81 6.58 2.39 -12.12
N ARG A 82 6.90 1.60 -11.11
CA ARG A 82 8.30 1.37 -10.69
C ARG A 82 9.06 0.46 -11.66
N LEU A 83 8.36 -0.25 -12.56
CA LEU A 83 8.95 -1.14 -13.57
C LEU A 83 9.23 -0.42 -14.90
N ARG A 84 8.85 0.84 -15.05
CA ARG A 84 8.88 1.59 -16.31
C ARG A 84 10.24 1.68 -17.03
N ASP A 85 11.33 1.48 -16.31
CA ASP A 85 12.69 1.48 -16.90
C ASP A 85 13.08 0.08 -17.42
N ALA A 86 12.44 -0.97 -16.90
CA ALA A 86 12.67 -2.36 -17.28
C ALA A 86 11.66 -2.85 -18.33
N VAL A 87 10.44 -2.31 -18.32
CA VAL A 87 9.37 -2.61 -19.28
C VAL A 87 8.58 -1.35 -19.60
N ALA A 88 7.90 -1.34 -20.76
CA ALA A 88 7.05 -0.20 -21.13
C ALA A 88 5.92 -0.01 -20.11
N PRO A 89 5.72 1.22 -19.58
CA PRO A 89 4.72 1.48 -18.54
C PRO A 89 3.29 1.23 -19.05
N MET A 90 2.42 0.79 -18.13
CA MET A 90 1.00 0.66 -18.40
C MET A 90 0.35 2.05 -18.55
N PRO A 91 -0.79 2.16 -19.27
CA PRO A 91 -1.56 3.40 -19.30
C PRO A 91 -1.95 3.87 -17.90
N SER A 92 -2.19 5.18 -17.74
CA SER A 92 -2.66 5.72 -16.46
C SER A 92 -4.09 5.29 -16.13
N ALA A 93 -4.43 5.29 -14.84
CA ALA A 93 -5.79 5.05 -14.37
C ALA A 93 -6.81 5.97 -15.06
N GLN A 94 -6.49 7.27 -15.21
CA GLN A 94 -7.33 8.24 -15.89
C GLN A 94 -7.60 7.86 -17.34
N ALA A 95 -6.55 7.53 -18.11
CA ALA A 95 -6.69 7.18 -19.53
C ALA A 95 -7.56 5.94 -19.73
N VAL A 96 -7.40 4.93 -18.85
CA VAL A 96 -8.23 3.72 -18.92
C VAL A 96 -9.68 4.01 -18.51
N ALA A 97 -9.90 4.78 -17.44
CA ALA A 97 -11.24 5.12 -16.97
C ALA A 97 -12.02 5.94 -18.00
N GLN A 98 -11.37 6.89 -18.68
CA GLN A 98 -11.96 7.72 -19.74
C GLN A 98 -12.47 6.93 -20.95
N THR A 99 -12.01 5.69 -21.15
CA THR A 99 -12.57 4.82 -22.19
C THR A 99 -14.02 4.43 -21.94
N GLY A 100 -14.52 4.52 -20.70
CA GLY A 100 -15.83 4.05 -20.27
C GLY A 100 -16.04 2.53 -20.37
N LYS A 101 -15.03 1.76 -20.76
CA LYS A 101 -15.14 0.33 -21.05
C LYS A 101 -14.69 -0.53 -19.85
N LEU A 102 -15.63 -1.20 -19.18
CA LEU A 102 -15.36 -2.07 -18.02
C LEU A 102 -14.30 -3.15 -18.34
N ALA A 103 -14.38 -3.73 -19.56
CA ALA A 103 -13.42 -4.76 -19.98
C ALA A 103 -11.97 -4.22 -20.02
N TRP A 104 -11.76 -2.94 -20.33
CA TRP A 104 -10.44 -2.32 -20.35
C TRP A 104 -9.93 -2.05 -18.94
N MET A 105 -10.81 -1.61 -18.04
CA MET A 105 -10.48 -1.41 -16.63
C MET A 105 -10.06 -2.73 -15.97
N ARG A 106 -10.80 -3.82 -16.24
CA ARG A 106 -10.43 -5.17 -15.78
C ARG A 106 -9.13 -5.65 -16.40
N ARG A 107 -8.96 -5.46 -17.71
CA ARG A 107 -7.74 -5.82 -18.42
C ARG A 107 -6.51 -5.08 -17.91
N HIS A 108 -6.66 -3.82 -17.50
CA HIS A 108 -5.61 -3.04 -16.85
C HIS A 108 -5.09 -3.74 -15.60
N GLY A 109 -6.00 -4.11 -14.67
CA GLY A 109 -5.62 -4.88 -13.47
C GLY A 109 -4.99 -6.24 -13.79
N GLU A 110 -5.50 -6.96 -14.81
CA GLU A 110 -4.91 -8.25 -15.23
C GLU A 110 -3.48 -8.10 -15.77
N LEU A 111 -3.20 -7.07 -16.56
CA LEU A 111 -1.88 -6.84 -17.14
C LEU A 111 -0.89 -6.42 -16.06
N ILE A 112 -1.27 -5.50 -15.17
CA ILE A 112 -0.47 -5.12 -14.00
C ILE A 112 -0.17 -6.35 -13.12
N ALA A 113 -1.16 -7.22 -12.90
CA ALA A 113 -0.94 -8.45 -12.14
C ALA A 113 0.08 -9.39 -12.81
N LYS A 114 0.00 -9.56 -14.13
CA LYS A 114 0.94 -10.40 -14.89
C LYS A 114 2.35 -9.84 -14.83
N GLU A 115 2.48 -8.53 -14.98
CA GLU A 115 3.75 -7.83 -14.90
C GLU A 115 4.37 -7.95 -13.50
N ALA A 116 3.61 -7.67 -12.45
CA ALA A 116 4.05 -7.85 -11.06
C ALA A 116 4.55 -9.29 -10.83
N LEU A 117 3.79 -10.30 -11.24
CA LEU A 117 4.18 -11.71 -11.10
C LEU A 117 5.42 -12.08 -11.90
N ALA A 118 5.61 -11.52 -13.10
CA ALA A 118 6.80 -11.76 -13.93
C ALA A 118 8.08 -11.29 -13.22
N PHE A 119 8.00 -10.22 -12.44
CA PHE A 119 9.10 -9.70 -11.63
C PHE A 119 9.19 -10.37 -10.24
N GLY A 120 8.23 -11.20 -9.85
CA GLY A 120 8.25 -11.93 -8.57
C GLY A 120 7.45 -11.25 -7.45
N PHE A 121 6.78 -10.14 -7.72
CA PHE A 121 5.87 -9.49 -6.76
C PHE A 121 4.56 -10.26 -6.60
N ASN A 122 3.88 -10.07 -5.47
CA ASN A 122 2.57 -10.63 -5.20
C ASN A 122 1.55 -9.56 -4.77
N THR A 123 2.01 -8.31 -4.64
CA THR A 123 1.22 -7.18 -4.14
C THR A 123 1.59 -5.93 -4.94
N THR A 124 0.59 -5.22 -5.45
CA THR A 124 0.76 -3.85 -5.97
C THR A 124 0.01 -2.86 -5.11
N LEU A 125 0.63 -1.70 -4.84
CA LEU A 125 0.02 -0.62 -4.07
C LEU A 125 -0.86 0.24 -4.99
N ALA A 126 -1.90 -0.39 -5.53
CA ALA A 126 -2.93 0.15 -6.43
C ALA A 126 -4.23 -0.64 -6.21
N PRO A 127 -5.41 -0.08 -6.53
CA PRO A 127 -5.67 1.17 -7.25
C PRO A 127 -5.64 2.43 -6.40
N VAL A 128 -5.41 3.59 -7.04
CA VAL A 128 -5.68 4.89 -6.45
C VAL A 128 -7.19 5.13 -6.47
N LEU A 129 -7.76 5.43 -5.30
CA LEU A 129 -9.19 5.67 -5.09
C LEU A 129 -9.50 7.13 -4.76
N ASP A 130 -8.48 8.00 -4.78
CA ASP A 130 -8.65 9.44 -4.62
C ASP A 130 -9.44 10.03 -5.79
N LEU A 131 -10.16 11.12 -5.52
CA LEU A 131 -10.94 11.83 -6.53
C LEU A 131 -10.07 12.84 -7.29
N ALA A 132 -10.36 13.03 -8.59
CA ALA A 132 -9.70 14.00 -9.46
C ALA A 132 -10.16 15.44 -9.17
N LEU A 133 -10.06 15.89 -7.91
CA LEU A 133 -10.45 17.23 -7.52
C LEU A 133 -9.41 18.26 -8.02
N PRO A 134 -9.87 19.48 -8.41
CA PRO A 134 -8.96 20.52 -8.92
C PRO A 134 -7.80 20.85 -7.95
N ALA A 135 -8.06 20.79 -6.65
CA ALA A 135 -7.06 21.09 -5.61
C ALA A 135 -5.82 20.19 -5.69
N SER A 136 -5.98 18.90 -6.00
CA SER A 136 -4.89 17.94 -6.06
C SER A 136 -4.35 17.70 -7.48
N ALA A 137 -4.82 18.44 -8.49
CA ALA A 137 -4.48 18.16 -9.89
C ALA A 137 -2.95 18.16 -10.16
N ALA A 138 -2.20 19.07 -9.51
CA ALA A 138 -0.75 19.16 -9.66
C ALA A 138 0.00 17.96 -9.04
N VAL A 139 -0.53 17.35 -7.97
CA VAL A 139 0.10 16.25 -7.24
C VAL A 139 -0.38 14.89 -7.76
N MET A 140 -1.70 14.75 -7.97
CA MET A 140 -2.29 13.48 -8.34
C MET A 140 -2.27 13.23 -9.85
N GLY A 141 -2.48 14.28 -10.66
CA GLY A 141 -2.42 14.20 -12.12
C GLY A 141 -3.24 13.05 -12.69
N THR A 142 -2.64 12.25 -13.56
CA THR A 142 -3.28 11.09 -14.23
C THR A 142 -3.38 9.84 -13.37
N ARG A 143 -2.91 9.87 -12.11
CA ARG A 143 -3.01 8.75 -11.18
C ARG A 143 -4.46 8.47 -10.76
N VAL A 144 -5.31 9.50 -10.71
CA VAL A 144 -6.72 9.40 -10.32
C VAL A 144 -7.60 9.03 -11.50
N ALA A 145 -8.54 8.12 -11.30
CA ALA A 145 -9.36 7.58 -12.38
C ALA A 145 -10.42 8.60 -12.86
N ALA A 146 -11.11 9.28 -11.95
CA ALA A 146 -12.20 10.18 -12.26
C ALA A 146 -12.47 11.19 -11.13
N LEU A 147 -13.27 12.22 -11.45
CA LEU A 147 -13.83 13.17 -10.48
C LEU A 147 -15.03 12.57 -9.72
N SER A 148 -15.89 11.83 -10.43
CA SER A 148 -17.08 11.20 -9.85
C SER A 148 -16.69 10.04 -8.92
N PRO A 149 -17.16 10.02 -7.66
CA PRO A 149 -16.90 8.92 -6.74
C PRO A 149 -17.38 7.56 -7.26
N LEU A 150 -18.49 7.52 -8.00
CA LEU A 150 -19.03 6.29 -8.57
C LEU A 150 -18.18 5.77 -9.73
N ASP A 151 -17.61 6.64 -10.55
CA ASP A 151 -16.70 6.24 -11.62
C ASP A 151 -15.38 5.69 -11.05
N VAL A 152 -14.88 6.26 -9.93
CA VAL A 152 -13.74 5.70 -9.19
C VAL A 152 -14.09 4.32 -8.62
N VAL A 153 -15.30 4.12 -8.11
CA VAL A 153 -15.78 2.78 -7.66
C VAL A 153 -15.79 1.79 -8.80
N ILE A 154 -16.34 2.18 -9.96
CA ILE A 154 -16.41 1.30 -11.15
C ILE A 154 -15.01 0.90 -11.58
N TYR A 155 -14.10 1.87 -11.76
CA TYR A 155 -12.71 1.59 -12.12
C TYR A 155 -12.03 0.70 -11.09
N GLY A 156 -12.10 1.06 -9.81
CA GLY A 156 -11.46 0.32 -8.71
C GLY A 156 -11.93 -1.12 -8.61
N ARG A 157 -13.24 -1.36 -8.77
CA ARG A 157 -13.84 -2.71 -8.75
C ARG A 157 -13.29 -3.58 -9.88
N GLU A 158 -13.32 -3.08 -11.10
CA GLU A 158 -12.84 -3.83 -12.25
C GLU A 158 -11.33 -4.07 -12.20
N PHE A 159 -10.56 -3.06 -11.78
CA PHE A 159 -9.12 -3.19 -11.59
C PHE A 159 -8.77 -4.26 -10.53
N LEU A 160 -9.43 -4.22 -9.37
CA LEU A 160 -9.25 -5.22 -8.30
C LEU A 160 -9.66 -6.62 -8.76
N ALA A 161 -10.73 -6.74 -9.53
CA ALA A 161 -11.13 -8.03 -10.12
C ALA A 161 -10.05 -8.57 -11.07
N GLY A 162 -9.42 -7.71 -11.86
CA GLY A 162 -8.28 -8.05 -12.71
C GLY A 162 -7.08 -8.58 -11.92
N LEU A 163 -6.70 -7.89 -10.84
CA LEU A 163 -5.63 -8.35 -9.93
C LEU A 163 -5.97 -9.70 -9.29
N ALA A 164 -7.20 -9.84 -8.77
CA ALA A 164 -7.66 -11.02 -8.07
C ALA A 164 -7.67 -12.27 -8.97
N ALA A 165 -7.99 -12.12 -10.26
CA ALA A 165 -7.94 -13.21 -11.25
C ALA A 165 -6.55 -13.86 -11.34
N HIS A 166 -5.50 -13.12 -11.01
CA HIS A 166 -4.11 -13.58 -10.98
C HIS A 166 -3.55 -13.76 -9.55
N ARG A 167 -4.41 -13.61 -8.49
CA ARG A 167 -4.01 -13.71 -7.08
C ARG A 167 -2.96 -12.67 -6.65
N VAL A 168 -2.90 -11.53 -7.32
CA VAL A 168 -2.13 -10.37 -6.88
C VAL A 168 -2.99 -9.56 -5.91
N VAL A 169 -2.40 -9.13 -4.82
CA VAL A 169 -3.07 -8.30 -3.81
C VAL A 169 -3.01 -6.85 -4.26
N GLY A 170 -4.17 -6.20 -4.31
CA GLY A 170 -4.28 -4.75 -4.51
C GLY A 170 -4.38 -4.01 -3.18
N CYS A 171 -4.06 -2.71 -3.21
CA CYS A 171 -4.18 -1.80 -2.09
C CYS A 171 -4.90 -0.53 -2.52
N GLY A 172 -6.11 -0.32 -2.02
CA GLY A 172 -6.83 0.94 -2.27
C GLY A 172 -6.22 2.10 -1.50
N LYS A 173 -5.90 3.20 -2.18
CA LYS A 173 -5.20 4.34 -1.57
C LYS A 173 -5.69 5.67 -2.12
N HIS A 174 -5.54 6.76 -1.34
CA HIS A 174 -4.93 6.91 -0.01
C HIS A 174 -6.01 7.33 1.00
N PHE A 175 -6.52 6.39 1.79
CA PHE A 175 -7.57 6.66 2.77
C PHE A 175 -7.15 7.76 3.77
N PRO A 176 -8.04 8.69 4.18
CA PRO A 176 -9.45 8.81 3.81
C PRO A 176 -9.72 9.61 2.52
N GLY A 177 -8.70 10.08 1.80
CA GLY A 177 -8.76 10.75 0.52
C GLY A 177 -7.83 11.96 0.42
N LEU A 178 -6.97 12.01 -0.59
CA LEU A 178 -6.02 13.10 -0.85
C LEU A 178 -6.51 14.10 -1.89
N GLY A 179 -7.68 13.88 -2.52
CA GLY A 179 -8.20 14.71 -3.61
C GLY A 179 -8.37 16.21 -3.27
N GLY A 180 -8.56 16.54 -1.98
CA GLY A 180 -8.67 17.93 -1.50
C GLY A 180 -7.35 18.60 -1.12
N GLY A 181 -6.19 17.93 -1.27
CA GLY A 181 -4.88 18.44 -0.86
C GLY A 181 -4.13 19.15 -1.97
N VAL A 182 -3.46 20.24 -1.62
CA VAL A 182 -2.62 21.02 -2.54
C VAL A 182 -1.12 20.75 -2.36
N LEU A 183 -0.71 20.08 -1.27
CA LEU A 183 0.69 19.83 -0.91
C LEU A 183 1.05 18.37 -1.17
N ASP A 184 2.30 18.16 -1.60
CA ASP A 184 2.90 16.84 -1.70
C ASP A 184 3.21 16.31 -0.28
N SER A 185 2.61 15.20 0.08
CA SER A 185 2.78 14.53 1.38
C SER A 185 4.19 14.01 1.64
N HIS A 186 5.04 13.93 0.61
CA HIS A 186 6.47 13.63 0.78
C HIS A 186 7.24 14.77 1.45
N LEU A 187 6.79 16.01 1.29
CA LEU A 187 7.51 17.19 1.76
C LEU A 187 6.94 17.75 3.08
N GLU A 188 5.62 17.77 3.23
CA GLU A 188 4.94 18.37 4.38
C GLU A 188 3.69 17.57 4.72
N THR A 189 3.09 17.80 5.91
CA THR A 189 1.78 17.25 6.25
C THR A 189 0.71 17.97 5.44
N PRO A 190 0.08 17.33 4.43
CA PRO A 190 -1.00 17.96 3.70
C PRO A 190 -2.18 18.23 4.64
N VAL A 191 -2.80 19.38 4.48
CA VAL A 191 -4.01 19.76 5.20
C VAL A 191 -5.18 19.68 4.23
N ILE A 192 -6.14 18.82 4.53
CA ILE A 192 -7.34 18.62 3.72
C ILE A 192 -8.50 19.38 4.38
N GLY A 193 -8.81 20.56 3.83
CA GLY A 193 -9.86 21.47 4.34
C GLY A 193 -11.28 21.03 3.98
N ARG A 194 -11.53 19.74 3.78
CA ARG A 194 -12.85 19.21 3.47
C ARG A 194 -13.60 18.86 4.75
N SER A 195 -14.87 19.26 4.81
CA SER A 195 -15.75 18.93 5.91
C SER A 195 -16.05 17.42 5.98
N TRP A 196 -16.49 16.95 7.15
CA TRP A 196 -16.96 15.56 7.32
C TRP A 196 -18.07 15.20 6.30
N ALA A 197 -18.98 16.13 6.03
CA ALA A 197 -20.10 15.89 5.12
C ALA A 197 -19.64 15.67 3.67
N GLU A 198 -18.65 16.45 3.20
CA GLU A 198 -18.06 16.30 1.87
C GLU A 198 -17.27 14.99 1.78
N LEU A 199 -16.38 14.72 2.75
CA LEU A 199 -15.61 13.47 2.77
C LEU A 199 -16.52 12.24 2.77
N TRP A 200 -17.58 12.24 3.58
CA TRP A 200 -18.53 11.13 3.64
C TRP A 200 -19.30 10.93 2.34
N ARG A 201 -19.69 12.02 1.70
CA ARG A 201 -20.51 12.02 0.49
C ARG A 201 -19.72 11.71 -0.78
N GLU A 202 -18.40 11.95 -0.74
CA GLU A 202 -17.53 11.89 -1.92
C GLU A 202 -16.31 11.00 -1.69
N ASP A 203 -15.25 11.44 -0.98
CA ASP A 203 -13.96 10.76 -0.86
C ASP A 203 -14.06 9.37 -0.23
N LEU A 204 -14.98 9.17 0.73
CA LEU A 204 -15.18 7.89 1.40
C LEU A 204 -16.10 6.92 0.66
N VAL A 205 -16.73 7.35 -0.44
CA VAL A 205 -17.63 6.48 -1.23
C VAL A 205 -16.89 5.28 -1.81
N PRO A 206 -15.70 5.41 -2.43
CA PRO A 206 -14.95 4.24 -2.92
C PRO A 206 -14.67 3.21 -1.83
N TYR A 207 -14.25 3.64 -0.65
CA TYR A 207 -13.95 2.72 0.47
C TYR A 207 -15.19 2.04 1.01
N ARG A 208 -16.34 2.73 1.04
CA ARG A 208 -17.62 2.17 1.48
C ARG A 208 -18.19 1.17 0.49
N GLN A 209 -18.04 1.43 -0.80
CA GLN A 209 -18.60 0.62 -1.88
C GLN A 209 -17.73 -0.59 -2.24
N LEU A 210 -16.43 -0.52 -1.96
CA LEU A 210 -15.46 -1.56 -2.30
C LEU A 210 -14.99 -2.35 -1.07
N THR A 211 -15.65 -2.22 0.08
CA THR A 211 -15.23 -2.83 1.35
C THR A 211 -14.94 -4.34 1.23
N ALA A 212 -15.76 -5.08 0.48
CA ALA A 212 -15.63 -6.53 0.30
C ALA A 212 -14.53 -6.91 -0.71
N GLU A 213 -14.26 -6.02 -1.69
CA GLU A 213 -13.29 -6.24 -2.76
C GLU A 213 -11.87 -5.81 -2.40
N LEU A 214 -11.72 -4.89 -1.43
CA LEU A 214 -10.42 -4.35 -1.00
C LEU A 214 -9.70 -5.31 -0.04
N PRO A 215 -8.63 -5.98 -0.47
CA PRO A 215 -7.85 -6.83 0.44
C PRO A 215 -6.95 -6.00 1.37
N MET A 216 -6.54 -4.80 0.94
CA MET A 216 -5.70 -3.88 1.69
C MET A 216 -6.12 -2.43 1.41
N VAL A 217 -6.04 -1.58 2.44
CA VAL A 217 -6.27 -0.12 2.36
C VAL A 217 -5.04 0.58 2.93
N MET A 218 -4.49 1.52 2.16
CA MET A 218 -3.39 2.39 2.60
C MET A 218 -3.96 3.68 3.18
N VAL A 219 -3.47 4.03 4.37
CA VAL A 219 -3.82 5.25 5.10
C VAL A 219 -2.74 6.30 4.89
N ASN A 220 -3.12 7.49 4.46
CA ASN A 220 -2.21 8.61 4.20
C ASN A 220 -1.77 9.36 5.47
N HIS A 221 -0.86 10.32 5.30
CA HIS A 221 -0.33 11.18 6.36
C HIS A 221 -0.93 12.60 6.36
N ALA A 222 -2.05 12.83 5.69
CA ALA A 222 -2.71 14.13 5.71
C ALA A 222 -3.50 14.36 7.00
N ALA A 223 -3.66 15.63 7.37
CA ALA A 223 -4.52 16.10 8.46
C ALA A 223 -5.86 16.61 7.92
N TYR A 224 -6.92 16.44 8.71
CA TYR A 224 -8.32 16.78 8.33
C TYR A 224 -8.97 17.65 9.42
N PRO A 225 -8.55 18.93 9.55
CA PRO A 225 -8.94 19.78 10.69
C PRO A 225 -10.44 20.05 10.79
N GLU A 226 -11.16 20.06 9.65
CA GLU A 226 -12.62 20.27 9.59
C GLU A 226 -13.42 19.01 10.00
N THR A 227 -12.75 18.05 10.66
CA THR A 227 -13.34 16.81 11.13
C THR A 227 -12.93 16.52 12.58
N ARG A 228 -13.56 15.51 13.19
CA ARG A 228 -13.15 15.02 14.51
C ARG A 228 -11.76 14.36 14.51
N GLY A 229 -11.18 14.11 13.34
CA GLY A 229 -9.79 13.64 13.19
C GLY A 229 -8.77 14.73 13.51
N GLY A 230 -9.18 15.99 13.41
CA GLY A 230 -8.37 17.16 13.76
C GLY A 230 -7.09 17.30 12.95
N GLY A 231 -6.07 17.91 13.56
CA GLY A 231 -4.76 18.18 12.94
C GLY A 231 -3.78 17.02 12.96
N LEU A 232 -4.17 15.82 13.42
CA LEU A 232 -3.29 14.65 13.38
C LEU A 232 -3.25 14.04 11.98
N PRO A 233 -2.08 13.56 11.51
CA PRO A 233 -2.00 12.72 10.32
C PRO A 233 -2.94 11.51 10.45
N ALA A 234 -3.67 11.16 9.39
CA ALA A 234 -4.66 10.09 9.43
C ALA A 234 -4.09 8.76 9.93
N THR A 235 -2.83 8.44 9.60
CA THR A 235 -2.10 7.25 10.08
C THR A 235 -1.96 7.21 11.61
N ALA A 236 -1.87 8.37 12.27
CA ALA A 236 -1.77 8.48 13.72
C ALA A 236 -3.15 8.67 14.40
N SER A 237 -4.24 8.68 13.65
CA SER A 237 -5.58 9.04 14.13
C SER A 237 -6.48 7.82 14.32
N ALA A 238 -6.77 7.46 15.58
CA ALA A 238 -7.77 6.44 15.92
C ALA A 238 -9.17 6.79 15.41
N PHE A 239 -9.48 8.08 15.24
CA PHE A 239 -10.73 8.50 14.62
C PHE A 239 -10.84 7.96 13.20
N TRP A 240 -9.83 8.19 12.36
CA TRP A 240 -9.88 7.75 10.97
C TRP A 240 -9.82 6.23 10.83
N ILE A 241 -8.94 5.58 11.55
CA ILE A 241 -8.71 4.14 11.35
C ILE A 241 -9.74 3.32 12.12
N THR A 242 -9.79 3.46 13.44
CA THR A 242 -10.67 2.62 14.27
C THR A 242 -12.14 3.03 14.13
N MET A 243 -12.46 4.34 14.23
CA MET A 243 -13.86 4.76 14.27
C MET A 243 -14.49 4.85 12.87
N VAL A 244 -13.77 5.40 11.88
CA VAL A 244 -14.32 5.57 10.52
C VAL A 244 -14.12 4.32 9.70
N LEU A 245 -12.87 3.89 9.46
CA LEU A 245 -12.60 2.78 8.55
C LEU A 245 -13.12 1.44 9.09
N GLN A 246 -12.74 1.08 10.31
CA GLN A 246 -13.12 -0.23 10.85
C GLN A 246 -14.58 -0.27 11.32
N LYS A 247 -15.03 0.68 12.17
CA LYS A 247 -16.37 0.60 12.79
C LYS A 247 -17.49 1.14 11.89
N ARG A 248 -17.31 2.32 11.27
CA ARG A 248 -18.38 2.98 10.54
C ARG A 248 -18.53 2.47 9.10
N ILE A 249 -17.40 2.21 8.42
CA ILE A 249 -17.38 1.62 7.08
C ILE A 249 -17.49 0.09 7.16
N GLY A 250 -17.02 -0.52 8.23
CA GLY A 250 -17.06 -1.97 8.42
C GLY A 250 -15.93 -2.69 7.67
N TYR A 251 -14.77 -2.05 7.55
CA TYR A 251 -13.63 -2.64 6.85
C TYR A 251 -12.89 -3.67 7.73
N HIS A 252 -12.65 -4.86 7.19
CA HIS A 252 -12.02 -5.98 7.89
C HIS A 252 -10.76 -6.53 7.19
N GLY A 253 -10.25 -5.83 6.18
CA GLY A 253 -9.01 -6.18 5.48
C GLY A 253 -7.75 -5.67 6.20
N LEU A 254 -6.61 -5.79 5.52
CA LEU A 254 -5.34 -5.24 6.01
C LEU A 254 -5.35 -3.71 5.92
N ILE A 255 -4.92 -3.06 7.00
CA ILE A 255 -4.75 -1.61 7.06
C ILE A 255 -3.25 -1.32 7.05
N PHE A 256 -2.80 -0.61 6.03
CA PHE A 256 -1.41 -0.35 5.71
C PHE A 256 -1.12 1.14 5.83
N SER A 257 0.02 1.54 6.35
CA SER A 257 0.41 2.96 6.30
C SER A 257 0.95 3.31 4.92
N ASP A 258 0.92 4.57 4.55
CA ASP A 258 1.85 5.14 3.58
C ASP A 258 3.27 5.10 4.17
N ASP A 259 4.32 5.47 3.38
CA ASP A 259 5.70 5.40 3.84
C ASP A 259 5.93 6.28 5.07
N MET A 260 6.27 5.63 6.18
CA MET A 260 6.52 6.30 7.47
C MET A 260 7.73 7.23 7.45
N GLU A 261 8.53 7.25 6.35
CA GLU A 261 9.61 8.20 6.17
C GLU A 261 9.17 9.51 5.50
N MET A 262 7.91 9.61 5.07
CA MET A 262 7.40 10.83 4.43
C MET A 262 7.34 12.00 5.40
N GLY A 263 7.58 13.22 4.86
CA GLY A 263 7.50 14.47 5.63
C GLY A 263 6.12 14.70 6.27
N GLY A 264 5.06 14.14 5.68
CA GLY A 264 3.70 14.21 6.21
C GLY A 264 3.53 13.65 7.62
N ILE A 265 4.38 12.72 8.04
CA ILE A 265 4.38 12.13 9.40
C ILE A 265 5.63 12.54 10.19
N LEU A 266 6.83 12.50 9.59
CA LEU A 266 8.08 12.73 10.32
C LEU A 266 8.32 14.18 10.75
N LYS A 267 7.64 15.16 10.13
CA LYS A 267 7.66 16.55 10.62
C LYS A 267 6.78 16.78 11.85
N VAL A 268 5.84 15.88 12.11
CA VAL A 268 4.94 15.97 13.27
C VAL A 268 5.44 15.11 14.42
N PHE A 269 5.94 13.92 14.13
CA PHE A 269 6.40 12.95 15.14
C PHE A 269 7.74 12.35 14.73
N PRO A 270 8.68 12.12 15.67
CA PRO A 270 9.82 11.26 15.40
C PRO A 270 9.36 9.83 15.10
N MET A 271 10.16 9.05 14.38
CA MET A 271 9.82 7.69 13.96
C MET A 271 9.32 6.81 15.11
N GLU A 272 9.96 6.93 16.28
CA GLU A 272 9.63 6.15 17.48
C GLU A 272 8.21 6.40 17.96
N GLU A 273 7.78 7.63 17.93
CA GLU A 273 6.43 8.01 18.33
C GLU A 273 5.42 7.68 17.22
N ALA A 274 5.78 7.94 15.97
CA ALA A 274 4.93 7.71 14.79
C ALA A 274 4.47 6.25 14.70
N VAL A 275 5.38 5.27 14.85
CA VAL A 275 5.03 3.84 14.75
C VAL A 275 4.16 3.37 15.92
N VAL A 276 4.39 3.91 17.13
CA VAL A 276 3.56 3.59 18.31
C VAL A 276 2.15 4.15 18.15
N LEU A 277 2.02 5.40 17.68
CA LEU A 277 0.73 6.03 17.40
C LEU A 277 -0.03 5.30 16.31
N ALA A 278 0.63 4.90 15.22
CA ALA A 278 0.04 4.13 14.14
C ALA A 278 -0.56 2.81 14.62
N VAL A 279 0.17 2.05 15.46
CA VAL A 279 -0.35 0.81 16.07
C VAL A 279 -1.55 1.10 16.98
N ARG A 280 -1.48 2.15 17.81
CA ARG A 280 -2.60 2.57 18.68
C ARG A 280 -3.82 3.01 17.88
N ALA A 281 -3.61 3.66 16.73
CA ALA A 281 -4.67 4.10 15.85
C ALA A 281 -5.38 2.94 15.13
N GLY A 282 -4.69 1.80 14.90
CA GLY A 282 -5.27 0.61 14.29
C GLY A 282 -4.58 0.13 13.01
N ILE A 283 -3.39 0.64 12.69
CA ILE A 283 -2.57 0.14 11.58
C ILE A 283 -2.14 -1.31 11.86
N HIS A 284 -2.17 -2.14 10.81
CA HIS A 284 -1.74 -3.54 10.86
C HIS A 284 -0.35 -3.75 10.29
N LEU A 285 0.04 -2.93 9.31
CA LEU A 285 1.34 -2.98 8.64
C LEU A 285 1.81 -1.55 8.35
N MET A 286 3.09 -1.31 8.55
CA MET A 286 3.74 -0.02 8.29
C MET A 286 4.88 -0.21 7.29
N GLU A 287 4.97 0.65 6.27
CA GLU A 287 6.14 0.64 5.40
C GLU A 287 7.16 1.69 5.83
N ILE A 288 8.44 1.27 5.79
CA ILE A 288 9.61 2.12 6.01
C ILE A 288 10.58 1.81 4.87
N CYS A 289 10.76 2.76 3.96
CA CYS A 289 11.15 2.44 2.59
C CYS A 289 12.62 2.66 2.25
N HIS A 290 13.35 3.47 3.00
CA HIS A 290 14.65 3.97 2.55
C HIS A 290 15.78 3.79 3.56
N SER A 291 15.58 4.17 4.82
CA SER A 291 16.61 4.26 5.85
C SER A 291 16.65 3.02 6.74
N PRO A 292 17.73 2.20 6.70
CA PRO A 292 17.93 1.13 7.66
C PRO A 292 17.93 1.61 9.12
N GLU A 293 18.40 2.83 9.37
CA GLU A 293 18.37 3.45 10.69
C GLU A 293 16.93 3.65 11.17
N LEU A 294 16.05 4.22 10.33
CA LEU A 294 14.65 4.45 10.68
C LEU A 294 13.87 3.15 10.82
N ILE A 295 14.20 2.12 10.02
CA ILE A 295 13.64 0.77 10.19
C ILE A 295 13.97 0.21 11.59
N LEU A 296 15.24 0.29 12.00
CA LEU A 296 15.67 -0.18 13.32
C LEU A 296 15.10 0.64 14.46
N ARG A 297 15.05 1.97 14.33
CA ARG A 297 14.44 2.88 15.33
C ARG A 297 12.95 2.57 15.51
N GLY A 298 12.20 2.42 14.43
CA GLY A 298 10.79 2.02 14.49
C GLY A 298 10.59 0.64 15.13
N TYR A 299 11.41 -0.35 14.74
CA TYR A 299 11.37 -1.68 15.30
C TYR A 299 11.63 -1.71 16.81
N GLU A 300 12.72 -1.07 17.27
CA GLU A 300 13.07 -1.03 18.71
C GLU A 300 12.07 -0.21 19.52
N ALA A 301 11.49 0.85 18.95
CA ALA A 301 10.44 1.63 19.62
C ALA A 301 9.18 0.81 19.92
N LEU A 302 8.75 -0.04 18.97
CA LEU A 302 7.62 -0.95 19.18
C LEU A 302 7.91 -1.94 20.32
N ILE A 303 9.15 -2.45 20.41
CA ILE A 303 9.57 -3.37 21.46
C ILE A 303 9.59 -2.65 22.81
N ALA A 304 10.27 -1.50 22.88
CA ALA A 304 10.41 -0.73 24.11
C ALA A 304 9.03 -0.33 24.70
N GLU A 305 8.09 0.11 23.83
CA GLU A 305 6.74 0.45 24.27
C GLU A 305 5.96 -0.79 24.74
N ALA A 306 6.14 -1.95 24.08
CA ALA A 306 5.49 -3.20 24.50
C ALA A 306 6.08 -3.77 25.81
N GLU A 307 7.35 -3.52 26.09
CA GLU A 307 7.98 -3.87 27.36
C GLU A 307 7.48 -2.96 28.50
N ARG A 308 7.31 -1.67 28.23
CA ARG A 308 6.85 -0.65 29.17
C ARG A 308 5.35 -0.72 29.47
N SER A 309 4.50 -1.03 28.48
CA SER A 309 3.05 -0.98 28.56
C SER A 309 2.40 -2.33 28.24
N ALA A 310 1.77 -2.94 29.24
CA ALA A 310 1.04 -4.20 29.06
C ALA A 310 -0.10 -4.06 28.03
N THR A 311 -0.83 -2.94 28.06
CA THR A 311 -1.92 -2.65 27.13
C THR A 311 -1.40 -2.52 25.69
N PHE A 312 -0.26 -1.85 25.49
CA PHE A 312 0.33 -1.74 24.16
C PHE A 312 0.86 -3.09 23.68
N ARG A 313 1.46 -3.89 24.56
CA ARG A 313 1.91 -5.25 24.23
C ARG A 313 0.76 -6.14 23.75
N GLU A 314 -0.37 -6.12 24.43
CA GLU A 314 -1.57 -6.86 23.98
C GLU A 314 -2.03 -6.40 22.60
N LEU A 315 -2.08 -5.09 22.38
CA LEU A 315 -2.44 -4.50 21.09
C LEU A 315 -1.46 -4.89 19.97
N LEU A 316 -0.15 -4.81 20.23
CA LEU A 316 0.89 -5.22 19.29
C LEU A 316 0.74 -6.69 18.87
N LEU A 317 0.54 -7.58 19.85
CA LEU A 317 0.35 -9.02 19.63
C LEU A 317 -0.94 -9.30 18.85
N GLU A 318 -2.03 -8.59 19.17
CA GLU A 318 -3.30 -8.68 18.46
C GLU A 318 -3.16 -8.28 16.98
N ARG A 319 -2.54 -7.13 16.69
CA ARG A 319 -2.29 -6.63 15.33
C ARG A 319 -1.41 -7.60 14.53
N ALA A 320 -0.36 -8.11 15.14
CA ALA A 320 0.53 -9.10 14.54
C ALA A 320 -0.22 -10.40 14.18
N ALA A 321 -1.02 -10.91 15.11
CA ALA A 321 -1.82 -12.12 14.89
C ALA A 321 -2.88 -11.90 13.81
N PHE A 322 -3.57 -10.76 13.80
CA PHE A 322 -4.57 -10.41 12.80
C PHE A 322 -3.94 -10.34 11.39
N SER A 323 -2.86 -9.56 11.24
CA SER A 323 -2.11 -9.45 9.99
C SER A 323 -1.63 -10.82 9.50
N GLY A 324 -1.07 -11.64 10.39
CA GLY A 324 -0.59 -12.99 10.08
C GLY A 324 -1.71 -13.92 9.57
N ARG A 325 -2.91 -13.86 10.17
CA ARG A 325 -4.08 -14.64 9.70
C ARG A 325 -4.50 -14.23 8.29
N LEU A 326 -4.62 -12.93 8.01
CA LEU A 326 -5.04 -12.44 6.69
C LEU A 326 -4.00 -12.78 5.61
N ARG A 327 -2.71 -12.60 5.89
CA ARG A 327 -1.62 -12.98 4.96
C ARG A 327 -1.62 -14.49 4.69
N ARG A 328 -1.81 -15.33 5.71
CA ARG A 328 -1.93 -16.79 5.55
C ARG A 328 -3.13 -17.15 4.68
N ALA A 329 -4.29 -16.56 4.91
CA ALA A 329 -5.49 -16.81 4.11
C ALA A 329 -5.26 -16.43 2.64
N ARG A 330 -4.51 -15.35 2.38
CA ARG A 330 -4.26 -14.84 1.03
C ARG A 330 -3.17 -15.60 0.28
N PHE A 331 -2.05 -15.90 0.93
CA PHE A 331 -0.86 -16.48 0.30
C PHE A 331 -0.63 -17.96 0.64
N GLY A 332 -1.35 -18.51 1.62
CA GLY A 332 -1.20 -19.91 2.06
C GLY A 332 -1.83 -20.95 1.12
N GLN A 333 -2.59 -20.53 0.14
CA GLN A 333 -3.21 -21.44 -0.83
C GLN A 333 -2.19 -21.90 -1.88
N PRO A 334 -2.09 -23.21 -2.21
CA PRO A 334 -1.21 -23.69 -3.25
C PRO A 334 -1.53 -23.03 -4.60
N VAL A 335 -0.49 -22.56 -5.29
CA VAL A 335 -0.65 -22.09 -6.68
C VAL A 335 -0.84 -23.32 -7.57
N PRO A 336 -1.94 -23.43 -8.33
CA PRO A 336 -2.13 -24.54 -9.28
C PRO A 336 -0.94 -24.62 -10.24
N ARG A 337 -0.38 -25.82 -10.44
CA ARG A 337 0.82 -26.06 -11.26
C ARG A 337 0.71 -25.51 -12.70
N ALA A 338 -0.50 -25.45 -13.28
CA ALA A 338 -0.74 -24.97 -14.64
C ALA A 338 -0.42 -23.49 -14.88
N ARG A 339 -0.25 -22.67 -13.83
CA ARG A 339 0.03 -21.22 -13.93
C ARG A 339 1.50 -20.84 -13.75
N ARG A 340 2.42 -21.82 -13.59
CA ARG A 340 3.87 -21.55 -13.43
C ARG A 340 4.61 -21.20 -14.72
N LYS A 341 4.02 -21.45 -15.89
CA LYS A 341 4.58 -20.99 -17.18
C LYS A 341 3.97 -19.61 -17.47
N VAL A 342 4.70 -18.54 -17.15
CA VAL A 342 4.48 -17.24 -17.81
C VAL A 342 5.02 -17.43 -19.23
N PRO A 343 4.22 -17.37 -20.30
CA PRO A 343 4.75 -17.39 -21.66
C PRO A 343 5.64 -16.15 -21.83
N ASN A 344 6.81 -16.32 -22.46
CA ASN A 344 7.65 -15.17 -22.85
C ASN A 344 6.88 -14.15 -23.70
N ASP A 345 5.81 -14.56 -24.36
CA ASP A 345 4.95 -13.72 -25.21
C ASP A 345 3.98 -12.81 -24.45
N ALA A 346 3.82 -12.97 -23.11
CA ALA A 346 2.93 -12.10 -22.32
C ALA A 346 3.46 -10.65 -22.20
N MET A 347 4.72 -10.41 -22.51
CA MET A 347 5.34 -9.08 -22.51
C MET A 347 4.96 -8.23 -23.74
N THR A 348 4.36 -8.82 -24.78
CA THR A 348 4.05 -8.12 -26.05
C THR A 348 2.59 -7.69 -26.19
N THR A 349 1.68 -8.14 -25.32
CA THR A 349 0.27 -7.76 -25.44
C THR A 349 0.03 -6.45 -24.70
N ARG A 350 0.36 -5.33 -25.32
CA ARG A 350 0.09 -3.98 -24.82
C ARG A 350 -1.41 -3.68 -24.84
N LEU A 351 -1.92 -2.96 -23.81
CA LEU A 351 -3.15 -2.20 -23.91
C LEU A 351 -2.90 -1.03 -24.89
N GLN A 352 -3.16 -1.23 -26.17
CA GLN A 352 -3.24 -0.12 -27.12
C GLN A 352 -4.61 0.55 -26.89
N ILE A 353 -4.64 1.63 -26.12
CA ILE A 353 -5.82 2.50 -26.07
C ILE A 353 -5.84 3.23 -27.41
N PRO A 354 -6.92 3.13 -28.20
CA PRO A 354 -7.07 3.97 -29.39
C PRO A 354 -6.98 5.43 -28.96
N THR A 355 -6.11 6.20 -29.61
CA THR A 355 -6.19 7.65 -29.51
C THR A 355 -7.60 8.07 -29.92
N PRO A 356 -8.26 9.02 -29.23
CA PRO A 356 -9.50 9.58 -29.71
C PRO A 356 -9.25 10.06 -31.14
N SER A 357 -9.98 9.52 -32.11
CA SER A 357 -9.99 10.07 -33.45
C SER A 357 -10.45 11.53 -33.35
N GLU A 358 -9.70 12.44 -33.93
CA GLU A 358 -10.14 13.80 -34.22
C GLU A 358 -11.25 13.71 -35.29
N ASP A 359 -12.40 13.20 -34.90
CA ASP A 359 -13.62 13.31 -35.69
C ASP A 359 -14.62 14.15 -34.92
N ARG A 360 -14.79 15.32 -35.49
CA ARG A 360 -15.71 16.41 -35.10
C ARG A 360 -17.19 15.95 -35.12
#